data_7e6cf5aea34430a4c98a390288f256f7
#
_entry.id   7e6cf5aea34430a4c98a390288f256f7
#
_cell.length_a   1.000
_cell.length_b   1.000
_cell.length_c   1.000
_cell.angle_alpha   90.00
_cell.angle_beta   90.00
_cell.angle_gamma   90.00
#
_symmetry.space_group_name_H-M   'P 1'
#
loop_
_entity.id
_entity.type
_entity.pdbx_description
1 polymer ?
#
loop_
_entity_poly.entity_id
_entity_poly.type
_entity_poly.pdbx_seq_one_letter_code
_entity_poly.pdbx_strand_id
1 'polypeptide(L)'
;MRSLVIRRALAFFLPVAVLATLVCGFVYTAVQQDLRMGANDPQLQLAEDAAHALDAGAPPLTLVGSTTVDVAVSLAPFIAIYDPAGHVLATDGQLDGHDPVPPKGVLDAARQDPPNAVTWEPRAGVRIASVTVPWHGGTVLAGRSLREVERQEDNIVLVAAAGWLVMLGALAVTAIIAAWLWPRHVNREV
;
A
#
# COMPACT_ATOMS: atom_id res chain seq x y z
N MET A 1 -11.11 49.06 -11.31
CA MET A 1 -10.71 48.66 -9.94
C MET A 1 -10.83 47.16 -9.68
N ARG A 2 -11.97 46.52 -9.96
CA ARG A 2 -12.15 45.07 -9.76
C ARG A 2 -11.12 44.21 -10.52
N SER A 3 -10.79 44.52 -11.77
CA SER A 3 -9.83 43.77 -12.59
C SER A 3 -8.39 43.79 -12.03
N LEU A 4 -7.96 44.89 -11.43
CA LEU A 4 -6.63 45.00 -10.81
C LEU A 4 -6.51 44.17 -9.54
N VAL A 5 -7.54 44.10 -8.70
CA VAL A 5 -7.58 43.27 -7.49
C VAL A 5 -7.51 41.79 -7.90
N ILE A 6 -8.31 41.39 -8.89
CA ILE A 6 -8.32 40.00 -9.38
C ILE A 6 -6.93 39.60 -9.96
N ARG A 7 -6.31 40.45 -10.77
CA ARG A 7 -4.98 40.17 -11.35
C ARG A 7 -3.92 40.01 -10.26
N ARG A 8 -3.93 40.84 -9.21
CA ARG A 8 -3.03 40.76 -8.06
C ARG A 8 -3.29 39.47 -7.25
N ALA A 9 -4.56 39.20 -6.94
CA ALA A 9 -4.92 37.96 -6.24
C ALA A 9 -4.45 36.71 -6.98
N LEU A 10 -4.65 36.65 -8.29
CA LEU A 10 -4.18 35.54 -9.12
C LEU A 10 -2.66 35.44 -9.16
N ALA A 11 -1.93 36.56 -9.23
CA ALA A 11 -0.47 36.57 -9.24
C ALA A 11 0.14 35.98 -7.96
N PHE A 12 -0.52 36.16 -6.81
CA PHE A 12 -0.11 35.55 -5.54
C PHE A 12 -0.62 34.11 -5.37
N PHE A 13 -1.87 33.87 -5.77
CA PHE A 13 -2.53 32.58 -5.61
C PHE A 13 -1.88 31.48 -6.46
N LEU A 14 -1.63 31.74 -7.76
CA LEU A 14 -1.18 30.71 -8.69
C LEU A 14 0.15 30.05 -8.30
N PRO A 15 1.23 30.79 -7.99
CA PRO A 15 2.50 30.17 -7.63
C PRO A 15 2.38 29.32 -6.36
N VAL A 16 1.66 29.83 -5.34
CA VAL A 16 1.50 29.13 -4.08
C VAL A 16 0.58 27.92 -4.25
N ALA A 17 -0.49 28.01 -5.04
CA ALA A 17 -1.36 26.89 -5.34
C ALA A 17 -0.65 25.77 -6.10
N VAL A 18 0.21 26.12 -7.07
CA VAL A 18 1.04 25.15 -7.78
C VAL A 18 2.01 24.45 -6.82
N LEU A 19 2.74 25.22 -6.00
CA LEU A 19 3.67 24.64 -5.03
C LEU A 19 2.94 23.74 -4.03
N ALA A 20 1.82 24.19 -3.49
CA ALA A 20 0.99 23.41 -2.57
C ALA A 20 0.49 22.11 -3.20
N THR A 21 0.06 22.15 -4.47
CA THR A 21 -0.38 20.95 -5.20
C THR A 21 0.77 19.97 -5.42
N LEU A 22 1.95 20.46 -5.77
CA LEU A 22 3.15 19.61 -5.94
C LEU A 22 3.55 18.95 -4.62
N VAL A 23 3.54 19.69 -3.51
CA VAL A 23 3.86 19.15 -2.18
C VAL A 23 2.84 18.11 -1.75
N CYS A 24 1.53 18.39 -1.91
CA CYS A 24 0.49 17.41 -1.60
C CYS A 24 0.60 16.15 -2.46
N GLY A 25 0.87 16.30 -3.76
CA GLY A 25 1.09 15.18 -4.67
C GLY A 25 2.30 14.35 -4.27
N PHE A 26 3.40 14.98 -3.90
CA PHE A 26 4.60 14.30 -3.44
C PHE A 26 4.35 13.52 -2.13
N VAL A 27 3.75 14.17 -1.14
CA VAL A 27 3.42 13.52 0.15
C VAL A 27 2.47 12.34 -0.07
N TYR A 28 1.44 12.52 -0.90
CA TYR A 28 0.51 11.44 -1.24
C TYR A 28 1.23 10.24 -1.86
N THR A 29 2.11 10.50 -2.85
CA THR A 29 2.88 9.44 -3.51
C THR A 29 3.83 8.74 -2.54
N ALA A 30 4.51 9.51 -1.67
CA ALA A 30 5.43 8.96 -0.67
C ALA A 30 4.69 8.05 0.33
N VAL A 31 3.54 8.49 0.85
CA VAL A 31 2.72 7.69 1.76
C VAL A 31 2.19 6.42 1.08
N GLN A 32 1.73 6.53 -0.17
CA GLN A 32 1.31 5.33 -0.93
C GLN A 32 2.46 4.33 -1.13
N GLN A 33 3.65 4.83 -1.44
CA GLN A 33 4.83 3.98 -1.62
C GLN A 33 5.20 3.26 -0.32
N ASP A 34 5.20 3.99 0.81
CA ASP A 34 5.51 3.45 2.13
C ASP A 34 4.51 2.35 2.54
N LEU A 35 3.21 2.61 2.36
CA LEU A 35 2.16 1.62 2.64
C LEU A 35 2.30 0.35 1.79
N ARG A 36 2.71 0.47 0.54
CA ARG A 36 2.92 -0.69 -0.35
C ARG A 36 4.17 -1.48 0.02
N MET A 37 5.26 -0.81 0.36
CA MET A 37 6.51 -1.48 0.79
C MET A 37 6.33 -2.17 2.14
N GLY A 38 5.80 -1.48 3.15
CA GLY A 38 5.55 -2.05 4.47
C GLY A 38 4.47 -3.14 4.52
N ALA A 39 3.68 -3.29 3.45
CA ALA A 39 2.66 -4.35 3.40
C ALA A 39 3.24 -5.76 3.31
N ASN A 40 4.47 -5.92 2.84
CA ASN A 40 5.12 -7.22 2.65
C ASN A 40 6.04 -7.62 3.80
N ASP A 41 6.52 -6.66 4.62
CA ASP A 41 7.50 -6.93 5.68
C ASP A 41 7.04 -8.01 6.68
N PRO A 42 5.78 -7.99 7.19
CA PRO A 42 5.33 -9.04 8.11
C PRO A 42 5.26 -10.43 7.47
N GLN A 43 4.90 -10.52 6.18
CA GLN A 43 4.84 -11.78 5.46
C GLN A 43 6.24 -12.30 5.16
N LEU A 44 7.19 -11.42 4.85
CA LEU A 44 8.59 -11.78 4.65
C LEU A 44 9.16 -12.41 5.93
N GLN A 45 9.02 -11.72 7.07
CA GLN A 45 9.48 -12.26 8.36
C GLN A 45 8.83 -13.60 8.69
N LEU A 46 7.51 -13.71 8.51
CA LEU A 46 6.79 -14.94 8.78
C LEU A 46 7.29 -16.10 7.90
N ALA A 47 7.56 -15.85 6.63
CA ALA A 47 8.06 -16.85 5.70
C ALA A 47 9.51 -17.26 6.00
N GLU A 48 10.39 -16.29 6.31
CA GLU A 48 11.78 -16.52 6.65
C GLU A 48 11.91 -17.28 7.97
N ASP A 49 11.20 -16.88 9.02
CA ASP A 49 11.20 -17.56 10.32
C ASP A 49 10.77 -19.03 10.18
N ALA A 50 9.73 -19.27 9.38
CA ALA A 50 9.26 -20.63 9.13
C ALA A 50 10.26 -21.43 8.28
N ALA A 51 10.87 -20.84 7.25
CA ALA A 51 11.91 -21.51 6.45
C ALA A 51 13.12 -21.89 7.31
N HIS A 52 13.59 -20.98 8.16
CA HIS A 52 14.67 -21.27 9.11
C HIS A 52 14.31 -22.37 10.10
N ALA A 53 13.09 -22.38 10.63
CA ALA A 53 12.65 -23.45 11.53
C ALA A 53 12.58 -24.81 10.83
N LEU A 54 12.09 -24.85 9.57
CA LEU A 54 12.07 -26.06 8.75
C LEU A 54 13.48 -26.58 8.47
N ASP A 55 14.40 -25.72 8.13
CA ASP A 55 15.82 -26.06 7.90
C ASP A 55 16.50 -26.54 9.20
N ALA A 56 16.03 -26.09 10.35
CA ALA A 56 16.44 -26.62 11.66
C ALA A 56 15.76 -27.94 12.04
N GLY A 57 14.86 -28.49 11.20
CA GLY A 57 14.19 -29.76 11.39
C GLY A 57 12.81 -29.67 12.07
N ALA A 58 12.21 -28.51 12.19
CA ALA A 58 10.85 -28.41 12.71
C ALA A 58 9.83 -29.08 11.77
N PRO A 59 8.84 -29.82 12.28
CA PRO A 59 7.80 -30.41 11.44
C PRO A 59 6.90 -29.31 10.83
N PRO A 60 6.51 -29.38 9.53
CA PRO A 60 5.68 -28.36 8.87
C PRO A 60 4.38 -28.05 9.60
N LEU A 61 3.72 -29.05 10.16
CA LEU A 61 2.45 -28.89 10.89
C LEU A 61 2.58 -28.08 12.19
N THR A 62 3.76 -27.91 12.74
CA THR A 62 3.98 -27.13 13.97
C THR A 62 4.16 -25.65 13.69
N LEU A 63 4.37 -25.27 12.44
CA LEU A 63 4.65 -23.90 12.02
C LEU A 63 3.43 -23.19 11.45
N VAL A 64 2.36 -23.92 11.21
CA VAL A 64 1.07 -23.35 10.78
C VAL A 64 0.17 -23.11 11.99
N GLY A 65 -0.69 -22.06 11.89
CA GLY A 65 -1.62 -21.74 12.94
C GLY A 65 -2.64 -22.85 13.21
N SER A 66 -3.06 -22.99 14.46
CA SER A 66 -4.13 -23.94 14.84
C SER A 66 -5.53 -23.51 14.38
N THR A 67 -5.68 -22.25 13.98
CA THR A 67 -6.95 -21.68 13.52
C THR A 67 -6.85 -21.45 12.02
N THR A 68 -7.82 -21.99 11.28
CA THR A 68 -7.91 -21.79 9.83
C THR A 68 -8.22 -20.33 9.49
N VAL A 69 -7.45 -19.76 8.58
CA VAL A 69 -7.58 -18.41 8.06
C VAL A 69 -8.32 -18.45 6.73
N ASP A 70 -9.57 -17.98 6.68
CA ASP A 70 -10.27 -17.77 5.41
C ASP A 70 -9.65 -16.56 4.68
N VAL A 71 -8.88 -16.83 3.64
CA VAL A 71 -8.11 -15.79 2.91
C VAL A 71 -9.00 -14.81 2.15
N ALA A 72 -10.28 -15.15 1.93
CA ALA A 72 -11.23 -14.23 1.28
C ALA A 72 -11.78 -13.16 2.24
N VAL A 73 -11.82 -13.45 3.54
CA VAL A 73 -12.51 -12.62 4.54
C VAL A 73 -11.57 -12.13 5.62
N SER A 74 -10.65 -12.98 6.07
CA SER A 74 -9.73 -12.69 7.18
C SER A 74 -8.64 -11.70 6.74
N LEU A 75 -8.28 -10.82 7.68
CA LEU A 75 -7.11 -9.93 7.55
C LEU A 75 -5.85 -10.54 8.19
N ALA A 76 -5.99 -11.65 8.89
CA ALA A 76 -4.86 -12.36 9.47
C ALA A 76 -3.94 -12.89 8.36
N PRO A 77 -2.62 -12.85 8.56
CA PRO A 77 -1.71 -13.54 7.68
C PRO A 77 -1.92 -15.06 7.78
N PHE A 78 -1.62 -15.76 6.71
CA PHE A 78 -1.59 -17.22 6.66
C PHE A 78 -0.24 -17.70 6.15
N ILE A 79 0.07 -18.95 6.42
CA ILE A 79 1.27 -19.59 5.94
C ILE A 79 0.91 -20.88 5.17
N ALA A 80 1.67 -21.18 4.12
CA ALA A 80 1.55 -22.41 3.38
C ALA A 80 2.96 -22.95 3.05
N ILE A 81 3.20 -24.20 3.37
CA ILE A 81 4.48 -24.90 3.20
C ILE A 81 4.30 -25.93 2.10
N TYR A 82 5.18 -25.87 1.10
CA TYR A 82 5.12 -26.71 -0.08
C TYR A 82 6.37 -27.58 -0.20
N ASP A 83 6.19 -28.79 -0.75
CA ASP A 83 7.28 -29.66 -1.16
C ASP A 83 7.94 -29.14 -2.46
N PRO A 84 9.05 -29.77 -2.94
CA PRO A 84 9.68 -29.38 -4.19
C PRO A 84 8.79 -29.55 -5.43
N ALA A 85 7.77 -30.42 -5.37
CA ALA A 85 6.80 -30.62 -6.45
C ALA A 85 5.66 -29.62 -6.43
N GLY A 86 5.54 -28.80 -5.36
CA GLY A 86 4.49 -27.81 -5.19
C GLY A 86 3.23 -28.35 -4.50
N HIS A 87 3.30 -29.52 -3.88
CA HIS A 87 2.19 -30.02 -3.07
C HIS A 87 2.23 -29.37 -1.67
N VAL A 88 1.07 -29.09 -1.12
CA VAL A 88 0.95 -28.52 0.24
C VAL A 88 1.31 -29.58 1.26
N LEU A 89 2.31 -29.29 2.10
CA LEU A 89 2.70 -30.09 3.27
C LEU A 89 1.92 -29.68 4.52
N ALA A 90 1.70 -28.37 4.68
CA ALA A 90 0.91 -27.79 5.76
C ALA A 90 0.47 -26.37 5.38
N THR A 91 -0.73 -25.97 5.80
CA THR A 91 -1.22 -24.60 5.70
C THR A 91 -2.29 -24.34 6.75
N ASP A 92 -2.38 -23.11 7.20
CA ASP A 92 -3.53 -22.58 7.96
C ASP A 92 -4.45 -21.70 7.09
N GLY A 93 -4.05 -21.39 5.84
CA GLY A 93 -4.88 -20.66 4.89
C GLY A 93 -5.94 -21.55 4.24
N GLN A 94 -7.13 -21.00 4.01
CA GLN A 94 -8.21 -21.68 3.29
C GLN A 94 -8.96 -20.70 2.39
N LEU A 95 -9.29 -21.16 1.18
CA LEU A 95 -10.14 -20.44 0.23
C LEU A 95 -11.25 -21.37 -0.25
N ASP A 96 -12.50 -21.03 0.06
CA ASP A 96 -13.68 -21.81 -0.33
C ASP A 96 -13.58 -23.30 0.06
N GLY A 97 -12.98 -23.58 1.24
CA GLY A 97 -12.82 -24.95 1.73
C GLY A 97 -11.62 -25.71 1.17
N HIS A 98 -10.74 -25.07 0.41
CA HIS A 98 -9.55 -25.66 -0.20
C HIS A 98 -8.30 -24.89 0.19
N ASP A 99 -7.14 -25.55 0.12
CA ASP A 99 -5.86 -24.91 0.32
C ASP A 99 -5.61 -23.86 -0.77
N PRO A 100 -5.11 -22.65 -0.44
CA PRO A 100 -4.82 -21.64 -1.43
C PRO A 100 -3.64 -22.07 -2.31
N VAL A 101 -3.87 -22.16 -3.62
CA VAL A 101 -2.85 -22.55 -4.59
C VAL A 101 -2.37 -21.31 -5.34
N PRO A 102 -1.09 -20.94 -5.21
CA PRO A 102 -0.53 -19.82 -5.96
C PRO A 102 -0.44 -20.14 -7.45
N PRO A 103 -0.37 -19.11 -8.34
CA PRO A 103 -0.14 -19.32 -9.77
C PRO A 103 1.11 -20.13 -10.05
N LYS A 104 1.10 -20.90 -11.15
CA LYS A 104 2.29 -21.65 -11.60
C LYS A 104 3.46 -20.68 -11.78
N GLY A 105 4.61 -21.08 -11.31
CA GLY A 105 5.85 -20.30 -11.41
C GLY A 105 6.14 -19.40 -10.22
N VAL A 106 5.19 -19.12 -9.32
CA VAL A 106 5.46 -18.34 -8.09
C VAL A 106 6.47 -19.08 -7.20
N LEU A 107 6.24 -20.38 -6.99
CA LEU A 107 7.14 -21.23 -6.20
C LEU A 107 8.49 -21.41 -6.88
N ASP A 108 8.51 -21.54 -8.21
CA ASP A 108 9.74 -21.69 -8.98
C ASP A 108 10.56 -20.40 -9.02
N ALA A 109 9.89 -19.24 -9.14
CA ALA A 109 10.55 -17.94 -9.08
C ALA A 109 11.21 -17.70 -7.72
N ALA A 110 10.57 -18.10 -6.61
CA ALA A 110 11.14 -18.00 -5.28
C ALA A 110 12.42 -18.84 -5.09
N ARG A 111 12.56 -19.94 -5.81
CA ARG A 111 13.80 -20.76 -5.78
C ARG A 111 14.94 -20.14 -6.58
N GLN A 112 14.62 -19.32 -7.60
CA GLN A 112 15.61 -18.70 -8.49
C GLN A 112 16.09 -17.35 -7.96
N ASP A 113 15.18 -16.53 -7.44
CA ASP A 113 15.44 -15.17 -6.97
C ASP A 113 14.61 -14.88 -5.71
N PRO A 114 15.04 -15.34 -4.53
CA PRO A 114 14.35 -15.10 -3.27
C PRO A 114 14.68 -13.72 -2.68
N PRO A 115 13.75 -13.09 -1.93
CA PRO A 115 12.35 -13.48 -1.75
C PRO A 115 11.49 -13.10 -2.97
N ASN A 116 10.51 -13.93 -3.30
CA ASN A 116 9.57 -13.63 -4.38
C ASN A 116 8.26 -13.05 -3.79
N ALA A 117 8.06 -11.73 -3.95
CA ALA A 117 6.87 -11.03 -3.50
C ALA A 117 5.89 -10.85 -4.67
N VAL A 118 4.70 -11.43 -4.57
CA VAL A 118 3.69 -11.44 -5.63
C VAL A 118 2.30 -11.13 -5.08
N THR A 119 1.57 -10.27 -5.79
CA THR A 119 0.13 -10.14 -5.60
C THR A 119 -0.59 -10.98 -6.64
N TRP A 120 -1.51 -11.81 -6.21
CA TRP A 120 -2.30 -12.68 -7.08
C TRP A 120 -3.77 -12.70 -6.68
N GLU A 121 -4.63 -13.09 -7.61
CA GLU A 121 -6.08 -13.12 -7.46
C GLU A 121 -6.56 -14.55 -7.72
N PRO A 122 -6.75 -15.38 -6.68
CA PRO A 122 -7.20 -16.77 -6.82
C PRO A 122 -8.63 -16.87 -7.39
N ARG A 123 -9.45 -15.86 -7.11
CA ARG A 123 -10.77 -15.68 -7.72
C ARG A 123 -11.14 -14.20 -7.73
N ALA A 124 -12.11 -13.82 -8.56
CA ALA A 124 -12.57 -12.43 -8.71
C ALA A 124 -12.89 -11.79 -7.35
N GLY A 125 -12.26 -10.64 -7.07
CA GLY A 125 -12.44 -9.86 -5.85
C GLY A 125 -11.71 -10.38 -4.61
N VAL A 126 -10.86 -11.42 -4.73
CA VAL A 126 -10.00 -11.89 -3.64
C VAL A 126 -8.55 -11.71 -4.05
N ARG A 127 -7.91 -10.67 -3.56
CA ARG A 127 -6.50 -10.36 -3.83
C ARG A 127 -5.64 -10.68 -2.62
N ILE A 128 -4.56 -11.40 -2.85
CA ILE A 128 -3.62 -11.85 -1.84
C ILE A 128 -2.25 -11.28 -2.16
N ALA A 129 -1.65 -10.57 -1.20
CA ALA A 129 -0.22 -10.30 -1.22
C ALA A 129 0.49 -11.45 -0.54
N SER A 130 1.48 -12.02 -1.19
CA SER A 130 2.27 -13.13 -0.65
C SER A 130 3.76 -12.91 -0.88
N VAL A 131 4.54 -13.40 0.06
CA VAL A 131 5.99 -13.54 -0.06
C VAL A 131 6.33 -15.01 0.04
N THR A 132 7.15 -15.50 -0.90
CA THR A 132 7.59 -16.89 -0.95
C THR A 132 9.11 -16.93 -0.81
N VAL A 133 9.59 -17.78 0.09
CA VAL A 133 11.02 -18.05 0.32
C VAL A 133 11.31 -19.54 0.19
N PRO A 134 12.50 -19.94 -0.28
CA PRO A 134 12.89 -21.34 -0.33
C PRO A 134 13.36 -21.84 1.04
N TRP A 135 13.26 -23.14 1.26
CA TRP A 135 13.94 -23.92 2.28
C TRP A 135 14.45 -25.25 1.66
N HIS A 136 15.29 -26.02 2.35
CA HIS A 136 15.91 -27.23 1.77
C HIS A 136 14.91 -28.28 1.23
N GLY A 137 13.71 -28.36 1.81
CA GLY A 137 12.68 -29.33 1.39
C GLY A 137 11.57 -28.71 0.51
N GLY A 138 11.69 -27.46 0.04
CA GLY A 138 10.66 -26.85 -0.80
C GLY A 138 10.57 -25.33 -0.71
N THR A 139 9.36 -24.81 -0.53
CA THR A 139 9.11 -23.37 -0.40
C THR A 139 8.09 -23.07 0.70
N VAL A 140 8.24 -21.92 1.36
CA VAL A 140 7.29 -21.37 2.30
C VAL A 140 6.67 -20.12 1.69
N LEU A 141 5.37 -20.04 1.68
CA LEU A 141 4.59 -18.89 1.28
C LEU A 141 3.86 -18.32 2.50
N ALA A 142 4.09 -17.06 2.82
CA ALA A 142 3.26 -16.30 3.74
C ALA A 142 2.44 -15.30 2.95
N GLY A 143 1.14 -15.20 3.25
CA GLY A 143 0.24 -14.33 2.52
C GLY A 143 -0.82 -13.69 3.42
N ARG A 144 -1.46 -12.63 2.90
CA ARG A 144 -2.62 -12.01 3.53
C ARG A 144 -3.54 -11.38 2.49
N SER A 145 -4.80 -11.20 2.86
CA SER A 145 -5.76 -10.48 2.05
C SER A 145 -5.42 -8.99 1.94
N LEU A 146 -5.52 -8.44 0.72
CA LEU A 146 -5.36 -7.00 0.46
C LEU A 146 -6.65 -6.19 0.68
N ARG A 147 -7.73 -6.82 1.08
CA ARG A 147 -9.04 -6.19 1.23
C ARG A 147 -9.04 -4.93 2.10
N GLU A 148 -8.28 -4.92 3.19
CA GLU A 148 -8.18 -3.74 4.07
C GLU A 148 -7.29 -2.66 3.48
N VAL A 149 -6.20 -3.04 2.82
CA VAL A 149 -5.30 -2.09 2.16
C VAL A 149 -6.07 -1.31 1.08
N GLU A 150 -6.91 -1.99 0.30
CA GLU A 150 -7.75 -1.37 -0.73
C GLU A 150 -8.77 -0.38 -0.13
N ARG A 151 -9.39 -0.72 1.01
CA ARG A 151 -10.30 0.19 1.73
C ARG A 151 -9.59 1.40 2.32
N GLN A 152 -8.38 1.22 2.83
CA GLN A 152 -7.57 2.33 3.35
C GLN A 152 -7.09 3.25 2.23
N GLU A 153 -6.71 2.72 1.08
CA GLU A 153 -6.33 3.53 -0.09
C GLU A 153 -7.46 4.47 -0.52
N ASP A 154 -8.70 3.99 -0.60
CA ASP A 154 -9.87 4.81 -0.97
C ASP A 154 -10.13 5.95 0.04
N ASN A 155 -10.01 5.67 1.33
CA ASN A 155 -10.19 6.67 2.38
C ASN A 155 -9.08 7.73 2.36
N ILE A 156 -7.83 7.34 2.13
CA ILE A 156 -6.69 8.26 2.06
C ILE A 156 -6.84 9.22 0.87
N VAL A 157 -7.28 8.72 -0.30
CA VAL A 157 -7.57 9.56 -1.47
C VAL A 157 -8.61 10.62 -1.15
N LEU A 158 -9.71 10.22 -0.51
CA LEU A 158 -10.80 11.13 -0.15
C LEU A 158 -10.33 12.21 0.84
N VAL A 159 -9.63 11.82 1.90
CA VAL A 159 -9.11 12.75 2.93
C VAL A 159 -8.06 13.68 2.34
N ALA A 160 -7.15 13.18 1.51
CA ALA A 160 -6.12 13.97 0.84
C ALA A 160 -6.75 15.00 -0.13
N ALA A 161 -7.74 14.58 -0.92
CA ALA A 161 -8.45 15.46 -1.83
C ALA A 161 -9.25 16.55 -1.08
N ALA A 162 -9.95 16.20 -0.01
CA ALA A 162 -10.66 17.14 0.83
C ALA A 162 -9.72 18.16 1.49
N GLY A 163 -8.60 17.71 2.06
CA GLY A 163 -7.57 18.56 2.65
C GLY A 163 -6.96 19.52 1.62
N TRP A 164 -6.66 19.02 0.42
CA TRP A 164 -6.16 19.84 -0.68
C TRP A 164 -7.16 20.93 -1.11
N LEU A 165 -8.44 20.60 -1.25
CA LEU A 165 -9.50 21.57 -1.59
C LEU A 165 -9.67 22.65 -0.51
N VAL A 166 -9.67 22.26 0.77
CA VAL A 166 -9.74 23.20 1.90
C VAL A 166 -8.54 24.15 1.89
N MET A 167 -7.34 23.63 1.65
CA MET A 167 -6.11 24.42 1.55
C MET A 167 -6.18 25.42 0.37
N LEU A 168 -6.62 25.00 -0.81
CA LEU A 168 -6.78 25.89 -1.96
C LEU A 168 -7.82 26.97 -1.68
N GLY A 169 -8.93 26.62 -1.01
CA GLY A 169 -9.95 27.58 -0.59
C GLY A 169 -9.38 28.64 0.37
N ALA A 170 -8.63 28.22 1.38
CA ALA A 170 -7.98 29.13 2.32
C ALA A 170 -6.96 30.04 1.61
N LEU A 171 -6.16 29.50 0.69
CA LEU A 171 -5.22 30.27 -0.13
C LEU A 171 -5.93 31.30 -1.01
N ALA A 172 -7.05 30.93 -1.61
CA ALA A 172 -7.84 31.86 -2.41
C ALA A 172 -8.39 33.03 -1.58
N VAL A 173 -8.93 32.73 -0.40
CA VAL A 173 -9.44 33.75 0.53
C VAL A 173 -8.32 34.69 0.99
N THR A 174 -7.17 34.13 1.40
CA THR A 174 -6.02 34.95 1.83
C THR A 174 -5.46 35.81 0.70
N ALA A 175 -5.38 35.29 -0.53
CA ALA A 175 -4.95 36.06 -1.71
C ALA A 175 -5.90 37.21 -2.03
N ILE A 176 -7.22 37.00 -1.89
CA ILE A 176 -8.22 38.05 -2.09
C ILE A 176 -8.08 39.13 -1.01
N ILE A 177 -7.96 38.74 0.26
CA ILE A 177 -7.79 39.69 1.38
C ILE A 177 -6.49 40.47 1.19
N ALA A 178 -5.37 39.82 0.87
CA ALA A 178 -4.09 40.47 0.63
C ALA A 178 -4.18 41.45 -0.55
N ALA A 179 -4.81 41.09 -1.64
CA ALA A 179 -5.00 41.95 -2.80
C ALA A 179 -5.91 43.15 -2.50
N TRP A 180 -6.87 43.01 -1.57
CA TRP A 180 -7.78 44.10 -1.15
C TRP A 180 -7.12 45.06 -0.17
N LEU A 181 -6.29 44.52 0.77
CA LEU A 181 -5.57 45.34 1.76
C LEU A 181 -4.30 45.99 1.18
N TRP A 182 -3.84 45.58 0.01
CA TRP A 182 -2.63 46.13 -0.60
C TRP A 182 -2.75 47.65 -0.76
N PRO A 183 -1.86 48.45 -0.10
CA PRO A 183 -2.01 49.88 -0.03
C PRO A 183 -2.08 50.54 -1.40
N ARG A 184 -3.04 51.45 -1.58
CA ARG A 184 -3.18 52.27 -2.77
C ARG A 184 -2.11 53.37 -2.89
N HIS A 185 -1.08 53.33 -2.00
CA HIS A 185 -0.15 54.44 -1.81
C HIS A 185 1.03 54.48 -2.80
N VAL A 186 1.19 53.50 -3.70
CA VAL A 186 2.34 53.49 -4.65
C VAL A 186 2.14 54.43 -5.86
N ASN A 187 0.99 55.04 -6.07
CA ASN A 187 0.71 55.90 -7.23
C ASN A 187 0.65 57.41 -6.91
N ARG A 188 1.40 57.89 -5.95
CA ARG A 188 1.45 59.36 -5.63
C ARG A 188 2.83 59.98 -5.79
N GLU A 189 3.74 59.37 -6.48
CA GLU A 189 5.01 60.02 -6.84
C GLU A 189 5.33 59.71 -8.32
N VAL A 190 4.69 60.48 -9.22
CA VAL A 190 5.19 60.97 -10.51
C VAL A 190 4.44 62.25 -10.83
#